data_7b2f19ca4e1128b52de143515233119f
#
_entry.id   7b2f19ca4e1128b52de143515233119f
#
_cell.length_a   1.000
_cell.length_b   1.000
_cell.length_c   1.000
_cell.angle_alpha   90.00
_cell.angle_beta   90.00
_cell.angle_gamma   90.00
#
_symmetry.space_group_name_H-M   'P 1'
#
loop_
_entity.id
_entity.type
_entity.pdbx_description
1 polymer ?
#
loop_
_entity_poly.entity_id
_entity_poly.type
_entity_poly.pdbx_seq_one_letter_code
_entity_poly.pdbx_strand_id
1 'polypeptide(L)'
;MVENLLTFDRTFGDHKVSALVGYTYQDSRYRYMQGSGQGMPTGITEIDAASQGLAVSGNSSRSVLTSILGRAFYSYKNRYLLTATIRRDGSSKFGSNYRYGNFPSVSVGWNIAEEDFVKNSVSWLDQLKLRGGYGVLGNQEIDNYQYVSVVTTGINYPDGKSGLIQGAFPKTFANPDIKWEETAMTNVGIDFMALRNRLTLTADWYVKNTKDILLNVPIPISTGGANDPIRNAGKIRNQGFEFNLGWNESLNKDLSYGVSFLGTYNKNEVVEMGAESQVITGGTIHGGTYTSRTLAGYPIGGFWLIPTDGYFNSTEEVQAHQKDGVLIQPSAEPGDIRFKDTNNDGTINDEDRVYCGSPFPKFTYSINGNITYKNVDFSIGFQGVTGNKIYNATKLELTDVTRGTNYLASTLDYWTPENQNASSPRLIWTDPNRNARSESDRYLESGSYFRLRNLQVGYTLPTVWFHGFVQKARVYVNAENLFTISSYSGYTPDVNSSDVYSRGFDEFIYPSN
;
A
#
# COMPACT_ATOMS: atom_id res chain seq x y z
N MET A 1 -10.11 28.51 -2.53
CA MET A 1 -10.59 27.77 -3.72
C MET A 1 -11.75 28.53 -4.31
N VAL A 2 -11.79 28.66 -5.65
CA VAL A 2 -12.91 29.23 -6.43
C VAL A 2 -13.36 28.15 -7.39
N GLU A 3 -14.65 27.93 -7.46
CA GLU A 3 -15.26 26.93 -8.33
C GLU A 3 -16.48 27.55 -9.02
N ASN A 4 -16.54 27.40 -10.34
CA ASN A 4 -17.66 27.84 -11.14
C ASN A 4 -18.09 26.68 -12.02
N LEU A 5 -19.35 26.25 -11.85
CA LEU A 5 -19.93 25.15 -12.59
C LEU A 5 -21.20 25.60 -13.28
N LEU A 6 -21.33 25.26 -14.55
CA LEU A 6 -22.55 25.43 -15.34
C LEU A 6 -23.07 24.06 -15.72
N THR A 7 -24.30 23.76 -15.31
CA THR A 7 -24.97 22.49 -15.58
C THR A 7 -26.18 22.69 -16.47
N PHE A 8 -26.39 21.74 -17.37
CA PHE A 8 -27.58 21.64 -18.21
C PHE A 8 -28.14 20.22 -18.11
N ASP A 9 -29.42 20.11 -17.76
CA ASP A 9 -30.12 18.83 -17.66
C ASP A 9 -31.46 18.94 -18.38
N ARG A 10 -31.69 18.03 -19.35
CA ARG A 10 -32.95 18.01 -20.09
C ARG A 10 -33.31 16.63 -20.60
N THR A 11 -34.61 16.33 -20.58
CA THR A 11 -35.19 15.14 -21.17
C THR A 11 -36.02 15.51 -22.40
N PHE A 12 -35.77 14.85 -23.53
CA PHE A 12 -36.47 15.01 -24.79
C PHE A 12 -37.07 13.67 -25.20
N GLY A 13 -38.31 13.41 -24.80
CA GLY A 13 -38.92 12.10 -24.99
C GLY A 13 -38.10 11.01 -24.27
N ASP A 14 -37.57 10.05 -25.03
CA ASP A 14 -36.77 8.95 -24.52
C ASP A 14 -35.28 9.29 -24.28
N HIS A 15 -34.88 10.52 -24.66
CA HIS A 15 -33.48 10.97 -24.60
C HIS A 15 -33.26 11.87 -23.38
N LYS A 16 -32.36 11.47 -22.48
CA LYS A 16 -31.90 12.31 -21.37
C LYS A 16 -30.47 12.77 -21.64
N VAL A 17 -30.27 14.08 -21.61
CA VAL A 17 -28.96 14.73 -21.79
C VAL A 17 -28.64 15.55 -20.55
N SER A 18 -27.43 15.35 -20.01
CA SER A 18 -26.87 16.21 -18.98
C SER A 18 -25.47 16.65 -19.40
N ALA A 19 -25.19 17.95 -19.29
CA ALA A 19 -23.88 18.50 -19.61
C ALA A 19 -23.41 19.41 -18.46
N LEU A 20 -22.10 19.39 -18.21
CA LEU A 20 -21.46 20.21 -17.20
C LEU A 20 -20.18 20.79 -17.80
N VAL A 21 -19.98 22.11 -17.61
CA VAL A 21 -18.71 22.78 -17.87
C VAL A 21 -18.28 23.49 -16.60
N GLY A 22 -17.01 23.38 -16.25
CA GLY A 22 -16.49 23.92 -15.00
C GLY A 22 -15.10 24.52 -15.13
N TYR A 23 -14.84 25.49 -14.28
CA TYR A 23 -13.53 26.07 -14.02
C TYR A 23 -13.28 26.09 -12.53
N THR A 24 -12.12 25.56 -12.10
CA THR A 24 -11.70 25.59 -10.71
C THR A 24 -10.32 26.23 -10.57
N TYR A 25 -10.12 26.97 -9.49
CA TYR A 25 -8.86 27.59 -9.11
C TYR A 25 -8.61 27.32 -7.64
N GLN A 26 -7.49 26.69 -7.34
CA GLN A 26 -7.05 26.40 -5.97
C GLN A 26 -5.68 27.04 -5.73
N ASP A 27 -5.57 27.89 -4.72
CA ASP A 27 -4.32 28.50 -4.22
C ASP A 27 -4.08 27.98 -2.81
N SER A 28 -3.08 27.15 -2.64
CA SER A 28 -2.69 26.57 -1.36
C SER A 28 -1.40 27.23 -0.90
N ARG A 29 -1.44 27.80 0.30
CA ARG A 29 -0.28 28.45 0.95
C ARG A 29 0.00 27.75 2.26
N TYR A 30 1.21 27.29 2.39
CA TYR A 30 1.72 26.72 3.62
C TYR A 30 2.75 27.66 4.25
N ARG A 31 2.62 27.90 5.54
CA ARG A 31 3.63 28.63 6.35
C ARG A 31 3.89 27.81 7.59
N TYR A 32 5.14 27.58 7.84
CA TYR A 32 5.64 26.88 9.02
C TYR A 32 6.57 27.78 9.80
N MET A 33 6.45 27.76 11.12
CA MET A 33 7.37 28.42 12.05
C MET A 33 7.56 27.51 13.27
N GLN A 34 8.80 27.35 13.67
CA GLN A 34 9.20 26.56 14.84
C GLN A 34 10.14 27.39 15.72
N GLY A 35 9.87 27.37 17.01
CA GLY A 35 10.79 27.82 18.03
C GLY A 35 11.32 26.64 18.84
N SER A 36 12.57 26.67 19.27
CA SER A 36 13.15 25.70 20.18
C SER A 36 14.03 26.39 21.23
N GLY A 37 14.17 25.79 22.39
CA GLY A 37 15.01 26.27 23.45
C GLY A 37 15.42 25.16 24.42
N GLN A 38 16.49 25.36 25.16
CA GLN A 38 17.06 24.44 26.15
C GLN A 38 17.20 25.09 27.51
N GLY A 39 17.43 24.30 28.56
CA GLY A 39 17.63 24.81 29.92
C GLY A 39 16.35 25.39 30.55
N MET A 40 15.21 24.71 30.33
CA MET A 40 13.91 25.03 30.90
C MET A 40 13.93 24.77 32.42
N PRO A 41 13.42 25.69 33.26
CA PRO A 41 13.18 25.40 34.67
C PRO A 41 12.17 24.25 34.85
N THR A 42 12.33 23.48 35.92
CA THR A 42 11.43 22.35 36.21
C THR A 42 9.98 22.84 36.36
N GLY A 43 9.06 22.25 35.61
CA GLY A 43 7.63 22.57 35.66
C GLY A 43 7.19 23.73 34.77
N ILE A 44 8.08 24.38 34.03
CA ILE A 44 7.77 25.43 33.05
C ILE A 44 7.95 24.88 31.64
N THR A 45 6.93 25.06 30.80
CA THR A 45 6.89 24.54 29.42
C THR A 45 6.92 25.64 28.36
N GLU A 46 6.88 26.90 28.76
CA GLU A 46 6.91 28.08 27.88
C GLU A 46 8.33 28.29 27.34
N ILE A 47 8.48 28.35 26.00
CA ILE A 47 9.78 28.51 25.33
C ILE A 47 10.51 29.79 25.79
N ASP A 48 9.77 30.83 26.17
CA ASP A 48 10.34 32.09 26.68
C ASP A 48 11.18 31.92 27.96
N ALA A 49 10.94 30.87 28.73
CA ALA A 49 11.69 30.51 29.93
C ALA A 49 13.00 29.75 29.64
N ALA A 50 13.30 29.45 28.40
CA ALA A 50 14.53 28.75 28.00
C ALA A 50 15.76 29.66 28.23
N SER A 51 16.77 29.12 28.92
CA SER A 51 18.00 29.87 29.24
C SER A 51 19.09 29.75 28.18
N GLN A 52 18.97 28.79 27.24
CA GLN A 52 19.97 28.47 26.24
C GLN A 52 19.34 27.96 24.95
N GLY A 53 20.11 28.01 23.86
CA GLY A 53 19.75 27.34 22.59
C GLY A 53 18.46 27.86 21.95
N LEU A 54 18.11 29.13 22.20
CA LEU A 54 16.95 29.76 21.55
C LEU A 54 17.19 29.79 20.04
N ALA A 55 16.35 29.12 19.28
CA ALA A 55 16.41 29.11 17.84
C ALA A 55 15.00 29.24 17.24
N VAL A 56 14.89 29.99 16.16
CA VAL A 56 13.67 30.15 15.39
C VAL A 56 13.95 29.77 13.94
N SER A 57 13.11 28.94 13.37
CA SER A 57 13.15 28.60 11.95
C SER A 57 11.76 28.69 11.33
N GLY A 58 11.69 28.90 10.03
CA GLY A 58 10.43 28.95 9.35
C GLY A 58 10.59 28.93 7.85
N ASN A 59 9.55 28.46 7.20
CA ASN A 59 9.47 28.46 5.74
C ASN A 59 8.04 28.73 5.25
N SER A 60 7.91 29.01 3.99
CA SER A 60 6.62 29.12 3.32
C SER A 60 6.69 28.51 1.93
N SER A 61 5.61 27.88 1.52
CA SER A 61 5.46 27.37 0.16
C SER A 61 4.08 27.70 -0.39
N ARG A 62 3.96 27.74 -1.71
CA ARG A 62 2.72 28.01 -2.41
C ARG A 62 2.58 27.08 -3.60
N SER A 63 1.40 26.52 -3.76
CA SER A 63 1.03 25.78 -4.97
C SER A 63 -0.31 26.26 -5.50
N VAL A 64 -0.43 26.25 -6.81
CA VAL A 64 -1.65 26.64 -7.53
C VAL A 64 -2.04 25.52 -8.47
N LEU A 65 -3.32 25.14 -8.43
CA LEU A 65 -3.94 24.20 -9.35
C LEU A 65 -5.12 24.89 -10.04
N THR A 66 -5.14 24.86 -11.36
CA THR A 66 -6.26 25.35 -12.19
C THR A 66 -6.80 24.21 -13.01
N SER A 67 -8.13 24.13 -13.15
CA SER A 67 -8.74 23.07 -13.93
C SER A 67 -9.88 23.61 -14.79
N ILE A 68 -9.96 23.12 -16.01
CA ILE A 68 -11.12 23.26 -16.90
C ILE A 68 -11.65 21.87 -17.14
N LEU A 69 -12.96 21.68 -16.95
CA LEU A 69 -13.59 20.38 -17.14
C LEU A 69 -14.87 20.50 -17.97
N GLY A 70 -15.11 19.50 -18.78
CA GLY A 70 -16.36 19.30 -19.50
C GLY A 70 -16.81 17.85 -19.33
N ARG A 71 -18.10 17.65 -19.06
CA ARG A 71 -18.72 16.33 -18.96
C ARG A 71 -20.03 16.34 -19.73
N ALA A 72 -20.28 15.28 -20.48
CA ALA A 72 -21.56 15.01 -21.10
C ALA A 72 -22.04 13.61 -20.67
N PHE A 73 -23.29 13.54 -20.29
CA PHE A 73 -24.01 12.29 -20.02
C PHE A 73 -25.17 12.19 -20.97
N TYR A 74 -25.35 11.04 -21.58
CA TYR A 74 -26.47 10.71 -22.44
C TYR A 74 -27.10 9.37 -22.05
N SER A 75 -28.42 9.33 -22.00
CA SER A 75 -29.18 8.11 -21.78
C SER A 75 -30.33 8.04 -22.78
N TYR A 76 -30.46 6.87 -23.43
CA TYR A 76 -31.60 6.56 -24.30
C TYR A 76 -32.45 5.47 -23.66
N LYS A 77 -33.71 5.78 -23.37
CA LYS A 77 -34.70 4.88 -22.73
C LYS A 77 -34.22 4.25 -21.42
N ASN A 78 -33.23 4.83 -20.73
CA ASN A 78 -32.50 4.23 -19.61
C ASN A 78 -31.81 2.89 -19.93
N ARG A 79 -31.76 2.50 -21.22
CA ARG A 79 -31.14 1.26 -21.71
C ARG A 79 -29.68 1.47 -22.05
N TYR A 80 -29.38 2.51 -22.83
CA TYR A 80 -28.04 2.82 -23.30
C TYR A 80 -27.55 4.07 -22.61
N LEU A 81 -26.43 3.95 -21.94
CA LEU A 81 -25.82 5.02 -21.14
C LEU A 81 -24.46 5.35 -21.70
N LEU A 82 -24.15 6.63 -21.84
CA LEU A 82 -22.84 7.13 -22.27
C LEU A 82 -22.46 8.29 -21.37
N THR A 83 -21.23 8.27 -20.85
CA THR A 83 -20.61 9.43 -20.21
C THR A 83 -19.26 9.71 -20.86
N ALA A 84 -19.02 10.97 -21.23
CA ALA A 84 -17.72 11.43 -21.69
C ALA A 84 -17.28 12.61 -20.83
N THR A 85 -16.03 12.62 -20.40
CA THR A 85 -15.44 13.70 -19.61
C THR A 85 -14.07 14.04 -20.16
N ILE A 86 -13.77 15.33 -20.21
CA ILE A 86 -12.42 15.84 -20.44
C ILE A 86 -12.08 16.83 -19.34
N ARG A 87 -10.90 16.67 -18.73
CA ARG A 87 -10.38 17.60 -17.75
C ARG A 87 -8.96 18.00 -18.14
N ARG A 88 -8.70 19.29 -18.11
CA ARG A 88 -7.38 19.87 -18.30
C ARG A 88 -6.96 20.57 -17.02
N ASP A 89 -5.89 20.07 -16.39
CA ASP A 89 -5.34 20.57 -15.13
C ASP A 89 -3.99 21.25 -15.38
N GLY A 90 -3.78 22.42 -14.75
CA GLY A 90 -2.53 23.14 -14.77
C GLY A 90 -1.98 23.29 -13.34
N SER A 91 -0.80 22.76 -13.06
CA SER A 91 -0.17 22.79 -11.74
C SER A 91 1.11 23.62 -11.73
N SER A 92 1.26 24.46 -10.69
CA SER A 92 2.49 25.19 -10.43
C SER A 92 3.64 24.33 -9.91
N LYS A 93 3.41 23.05 -9.63
CA LYS A 93 4.45 22.09 -9.23
C LYS A 93 5.35 21.66 -10.39
N PHE A 94 4.87 21.87 -11.64
CA PHE A 94 5.58 21.53 -12.87
C PHE A 94 6.09 22.77 -13.60
N GLY A 95 7.17 22.60 -14.35
CA GLY A 95 7.74 23.64 -15.21
C GLY A 95 6.78 24.06 -16.34
N SER A 96 7.13 25.11 -17.07
CA SER A 96 6.28 25.68 -18.14
C SER A 96 5.93 24.67 -19.23
N ASN A 97 6.84 23.75 -19.56
CA ASN A 97 6.69 22.79 -20.64
C ASN A 97 5.61 21.74 -20.38
N TYR A 98 5.46 21.31 -19.11
CA TYR A 98 4.58 20.20 -18.70
C TYR A 98 3.58 20.59 -17.62
N ARG A 99 3.32 21.89 -17.48
CA ARG A 99 2.38 22.42 -16.48
C ARG A 99 0.97 21.87 -16.63
N TYR A 100 0.52 21.63 -17.85
CA TYR A 100 -0.84 21.21 -18.16
C TYR A 100 -0.89 19.73 -18.55
N GLY A 101 -1.78 18.96 -17.88
CA GLY A 101 -2.18 17.61 -18.24
C GLY A 101 -3.61 17.56 -18.78
N ASN A 102 -3.91 16.62 -19.68
CA ASN A 102 -5.25 16.38 -20.21
C ASN A 102 -5.70 14.97 -19.80
N PHE A 103 -6.85 14.87 -19.16
CA PHE A 103 -7.36 13.65 -18.55
C PHE A 103 -8.75 13.33 -19.11
N PRO A 104 -8.83 12.62 -20.24
CA PRO A 104 -10.09 12.17 -20.81
C PRO A 104 -10.63 10.94 -20.12
N SER A 105 -11.95 10.78 -20.10
CA SER A 105 -12.60 9.50 -19.74
C SER A 105 -13.89 9.30 -20.53
N VAL A 106 -14.21 8.04 -20.80
CA VAL A 106 -15.45 7.61 -21.42
C VAL A 106 -15.96 6.36 -20.70
N SER A 107 -17.26 6.28 -20.48
CA SER A 107 -17.92 5.07 -19.98
C SER A 107 -19.21 4.81 -20.73
N VAL A 108 -19.49 3.54 -20.95
CA VAL A 108 -20.71 3.04 -21.58
C VAL A 108 -21.42 2.07 -20.65
N GLY A 109 -22.72 2.04 -20.71
CA GLY A 109 -23.56 1.11 -19.97
C GLY A 109 -24.74 0.63 -20.81
N TRP A 110 -25.05 -0.66 -20.70
CA TRP A 110 -26.21 -1.24 -21.32
C TRP A 110 -27.06 -1.94 -20.25
N ASN A 111 -28.24 -1.40 -20.00
CA ASN A 111 -29.24 -2.00 -19.10
C ASN A 111 -30.06 -3.04 -19.87
N ILE A 112 -29.55 -4.25 -19.92
CA ILE A 112 -30.17 -5.38 -20.66
C ILE A 112 -31.55 -5.73 -20.08
N ALA A 113 -31.71 -5.62 -18.76
CA ALA A 113 -32.99 -5.89 -18.11
C ALA A 113 -34.13 -4.96 -18.56
N GLU A 114 -33.80 -3.76 -19.07
CA GLU A 114 -34.77 -2.81 -19.60
C GLU A 114 -35.15 -3.05 -21.08
N GLU A 115 -34.51 -4.03 -21.74
CA GLU A 115 -34.89 -4.41 -23.09
C GLU A 115 -36.21 -5.17 -23.11
N ASP A 116 -37.06 -4.88 -24.11
CA ASP A 116 -38.42 -5.43 -24.17
C ASP A 116 -38.42 -6.95 -24.24
N PHE A 117 -37.44 -7.57 -24.90
CA PHE A 117 -37.30 -9.03 -25.00
C PHE A 117 -36.89 -9.69 -23.66
N VAL A 118 -36.22 -8.96 -22.74
CA VAL A 118 -35.89 -9.44 -21.41
C VAL A 118 -37.01 -9.19 -20.45
N LYS A 119 -37.50 -7.95 -20.40
CA LYS A 119 -38.55 -7.48 -19.47
C LYS A 119 -39.82 -8.28 -19.58
N ASN A 120 -40.18 -8.70 -20.77
CA ASN A 120 -41.39 -9.47 -21.03
C ASN A 120 -41.20 -11.00 -20.86
N SER A 121 -39.96 -11.48 -20.80
CA SER A 121 -39.68 -12.93 -20.81
C SER A 121 -39.03 -13.44 -19.52
N VAL A 122 -38.40 -12.57 -18.71
CA VAL A 122 -37.59 -12.97 -17.54
C VAL A 122 -38.03 -12.23 -16.30
N SER A 123 -39.09 -12.73 -15.66
CA SER A 123 -39.75 -12.07 -14.51
C SER A 123 -38.92 -12.11 -13.20
N TRP A 124 -37.91 -12.96 -13.11
CA TRP A 124 -37.06 -13.08 -11.92
C TRP A 124 -35.83 -12.16 -11.95
N LEU A 125 -35.55 -11.55 -13.10
CA LEU A 125 -34.40 -10.66 -13.31
C LEU A 125 -34.83 -9.21 -13.02
N ASP A 126 -34.24 -8.60 -12.00
CA ASP A 126 -34.58 -7.23 -11.60
C ASP A 126 -33.62 -6.22 -12.27
N GLN A 127 -32.34 -6.58 -12.41
CA GLN A 127 -31.33 -5.75 -13.09
C GLN A 127 -30.28 -6.63 -13.76
N LEU A 128 -29.91 -6.28 -14.98
CA LEU A 128 -28.72 -6.78 -15.67
C LEU A 128 -28.14 -5.62 -16.47
N LYS A 129 -27.01 -5.11 -16.00
CA LYS A 129 -26.29 -4.01 -16.65
C LYS A 129 -24.88 -4.40 -16.94
N LEU A 130 -24.47 -4.30 -18.20
CA LEU A 130 -23.08 -4.37 -18.61
C LEU A 130 -22.51 -2.95 -18.65
N ARG A 131 -21.28 -2.78 -18.23
CA ARG A 131 -20.59 -1.50 -18.24
C ARG A 131 -19.13 -1.66 -18.64
N GLY A 132 -18.63 -0.64 -19.34
CA GLY A 132 -17.24 -0.56 -19.71
C GLY A 132 -16.76 0.89 -19.62
N GLY A 133 -15.52 1.07 -19.25
CA GLY A 133 -14.94 2.40 -19.09
C GLY A 133 -13.45 2.42 -19.41
N TYR A 134 -13.03 3.58 -19.90
CA TYR A 134 -11.63 3.94 -20.04
C TYR A 134 -11.45 5.38 -19.52
N GLY A 135 -10.39 5.60 -18.75
CA GLY A 135 -10.08 6.94 -18.26
C GLY A 135 -8.60 7.10 -17.94
N VAL A 136 -8.14 8.34 -18.02
CA VAL A 136 -6.78 8.74 -17.63
C VAL A 136 -6.87 9.67 -16.44
N LEU A 137 -6.06 9.42 -15.42
CA LEU A 137 -5.91 10.23 -14.22
C LEU A 137 -4.48 10.78 -14.15
N GLY A 138 -4.33 12.02 -13.68
CA GLY A 138 -3.03 12.62 -13.42
C GLY A 138 -2.72 12.67 -11.93
N ASN A 139 -1.47 12.43 -11.57
CA ASN A 139 -0.93 12.61 -10.23
C ASN A 139 0.17 13.67 -10.24
N GLN A 140 0.15 14.54 -9.20
CA GLN A 140 1.10 15.63 -8.97
C GLN A 140 1.70 15.59 -7.56
N GLU A 141 1.70 14.43 -6.90
CA GLU A 141 2.18 14.28 -5.52
C GLU A 141 3.70 14.35 -5.45
N ILE A 142 4.23 15.57 -5.64
CA ILE A 142 5.63 15.97 -5.46
C ILE A 142 5.68 17.25 -4.64
N ASP A 143 6.84 17.54 -4.08
CA ASP A 143 7.10 18.82 -3.43
C ASP A 143 7.04 19.99 -4.42
N ASN A 144 6.83 21.20 -3.88
CA ASN A 144 6.84 22.40 -4.70
C ASN A 144 8.26 22.70 -5.21
N TYR A 145 8.33 23.31 -6.39
CA TYR A 145 9.58 23.84 -6.98
C TYR A 145 10.62 22.80 -7.43
N GLN A 146 10.25 21.54 -7.64
CA GLN A 146 11.17 20.48 -8.09
C GLN A 146 11.74 20.71 -9.49
N TYR A 147 11.15 21.61 -10.27
CA TYR A 147 11.64 21.97 -11.61
C TYR A 147 12.75 23.03 -11.61
N VAL A 148 13.13 23.58 -10.44
CA VAL A 148 14.24 24.54 -10.29
C VAL A 148 15.29 24.01 -9.32
N SER A 149 16.54 24.42 -9.49
CA SER A 149 17.62 24.11 -8.55
C SER A 149 17.45 24.96 -7.28
N VAL A 150 17.48 24.31 -6.13
CA VAL A 150 17.43 24.97 -4.82
C VAL A 150 18.82 24.98 -4.20
N VAL A 151 19.26 26.15 -3.77
CA VAL A 151 20.54 26.35 -3.10
C VAL A 151 20.34 26.32 -1.59
N THR A 152 21.09 25.48 -0.90
CA THR A 152 21.18 25.46 0.55
C THR A 152 22.37 26.30 1.01
N THR A 153 22.16 27.23 1.93
CA THR A 153 23.18 28.04 2.58
C THR A 153 23.57 27.45 3.93
N GLY A 154 24.66 27.92 4.53
CA GLY A 154 25.10 27.45 5.86
C GLY A 154 25.92 26.16 5.82
N ILE A 155 26.36 25.73 4.64
CA ILE A 155 27.33 24.64 4.51
C ILE A 155 28.72 25.23 4.65
N ASN A 156 29.29 25.03 5.84
CA ASN A 156 30.58 25.61 6.19
C ASN A 156 31.71 24.72 5.70
N TYR A 157 32.77 25.32 5.21
CA TYR A 157 34.05 24.66 4.89
C TYR A 157 35.21 25.34 5.59
N PRO A 158 36.29 24.60 5.96
CA PRO A 158 37.41 25.17 6.68
C PRO A 158 38.22 26.11 5.76
N ASP A 159 38.62 27.26 6.30
CA ASP A 159 39.44 28.27 5.59
C ASP A 159 40.95 27.95 5.57
N GLY A 160 41.35 26.83 6.14
CA GLY A 160 42.74 26.42 6.30
C GLY A 160 43.49 27.13 7.43
N LYS A 161 42.82 28.02 8.20
CA LYS A 161 43.44 28.83 9.27
C LYS A 161 42.66 28.77 10.59
N SER A 162 41.91 27.71 10.85
CA SER A 162 41.02 27.57 12.02
C SER A 162 39.68 28.30 11.95
N GLY A 163 39.30 28.88 10.83
CA GLY A 163 37.98 29.47 10.58
C GLY A 163 37.06 28.60 9.73
N LEU A 164 35.78 28.89 9.79
CA LEU A 164 34.76 28.31 8.91
C LEU A 164 34.21 29.39 7.98
N ILE A 165 34.28 29.16 6.69
CA ILE A 165 33.67 30.01 5.66
C ILE A 165 32.27 29.47 5.36
N GLN A 166 31.31 30.35 5.41
CA GLN A 166 29.94 30.01 5.05
C GLN A 166 29.80 29.83 3.53
N GLY A 167 29.45 28.64 3.12
CA GLY A 167 29.25 28.28 1.74
C GLY A 167 27.77 28.11 1.38
N ALA A 168 27.55 27.93 0.10
CA ALA A 168 26.26 27.60 -0.49
C ALA A 168 26.43 26.48 -1.51
N PHE A 169 25.47 25.54 -1.54
CA PHE A 169 25.54 24.35 -2.38
C PHE A 169 24.18 24.06 -3.03
N PRO A 170 24.14 23.65 -4.32
CA PRO A 170 22.91 23.19 -4.95
C PRO A 170 22.47 21.86 -4.33
N LYS A 171 21.44 21.91 -3.47
CA LYS A 171 20.95 20.73 -2.75
C LYS A 171 20.21 19.74 -3.66
N THR A 172 19.57 20.25 -4.72
CA THR A 172 18.81 19.44 -5.68
C THR A 172 19.15 19.87 -7.10
N PHE A 173 19.21 18.91 -8.01
CA PHE A 173 19.30 19.22 -9.43
C PHE A 173 17.94 19.62 -9.98
N ALA A 174 17.91 20.68 -10.80
CA ALA A 174 16.69 21.08 -11.50
C ALA A 174 16.22 19.97 -12.45
N ASN A 175 14.92 19.73 -12.48
CA ASN A 175 14.29 18.93 -13.51
C ASN A 175 13.19 19.73 -14.21
N PRO A 176 13.53 20.58 -15.21
CA PRO A 176 12.55 21.42 -15.89
C PRO A 176 11.50 20.62 -16.69
N ASP A 177 11.81 19.36 -17.00
CA ASP A 177 10.97 18.47 -17.79
C ASP A 177 10.12 17.52 -16.94
N ILE A 178 10.07 17.77 -15.62
CA ILE A 178 9.19 17.02 -14.73
C ILE A 178 7.72 17.22 -15.14
N LYS A 179 6.98 16.13 -15.30
CA LYS A 179 5.61 16.11 -15.81
C LYS A 179 4.68 15.27 -14.94
N TRP A 180 3.40 15.33 -15.26
CA TRP A 180 2.37 14.55 -14.62
C TRP A 180 2.66 13.03 -14.73
N GLU A 181 2.53 12.32 -13.62
CA GLU A 181 2.36 10.88 -13.63
C GLU A 181 0.95 10.57 -14.13
N GLU A 182 0.80 9.64 -15.06
CA GLU A 182 -0.47 9.30 -15.67
C GLU A 182 -0.84 7.84 -15.40
N THR A 183 -2.09 7.65 -14.94
CA THR A 183 -2.69 6.32 -14.80
C THR A 183 -3.84 6.16 -15.78
N ALA A 184 -3.66 5.30 -16.78
CA ALA A 184 -4.73 4.88 -17.67
C ALA A 184 -5.41 3.62 -17.11
N MET A 185 -6.73 3.67 -16.94
CA MET A 185 -7.53 2.56 -16.42
C MET A 185 -8.57 2.13 -17.45
N THR A 186 -8.63 0.83 -17.70
CA THR A 186 -9.73 0.17 -18.41
C THR A 186 -10.45 -0.73 -17.43
N ASN A 187 -11.78 -0.67 -17.41
CA ASN A 187 -12.60 -1.59 -16.63
C ASN A 187 -13.81 -2.09 -17.43
N VAL A 188 -14.21 -3.32 -17.16
CA VAL A 188 -15.44 -3.95 -17.66
C VAL A 188 -16.14 -4.58 -16.47
N GLY A 189 -17.43 -4.33 -16.34
CA GLY A 189 -18.20 -4.78 -15.19
C GLY A 189 -19.62 -5.21 -15.53
N ILE A 190 -20.21 -5.94 -14.60
CA ILE A 190 -21.58 -6.40 -14.61
C ILE A 190 -22.25 -6.05 -13.29
N ASP A 191 -23.46 -5.48 -13.36
CA ASP A 191 -24.34 -5.31 -12.22
C ASP A 191 -25.56 -6.20 -12.46
N PHE A 192 -25.80 -7.12 -11.53
CA PHE A 192 -26.88 -8.11 -11.61
C PHE A 192 -27.69 -8.08 -10.32
N MET A 193 -29.01 -8.04 -10.46
CA MET A 193 -29.96 -8.22 -9.37
C MET A 193 -31.10 -9.14 -9.82
N ALA A 194 -31.51 -10.01 -8.93
CA ALA A 194 -32.53 -11.00 -9.21
C ALA A 194 -33.37 -11.35 -7.99
N LEU A 195 -34.51 -12.02 -8.25
CA LEU A 195 -35.41 -12.57 -7.24
C LEU A 195 -35.99 -11.49 -6.30
N ARG A 196 -36.42 -10.37 -6.87
CA ARG A 196 -36.89 -9.18 -6.15
C ARG A 196 -35.79 -8.56 -5.30
N ASN A 197 -34.64 -8.34 -5.92
CA ASN A 197 -33.43 -7.77 -5.31
C ASN A 197 -32.85 -8.58 -4.13
N ARG A 198 -33.21 -9.86 -3.99
CA ARG A 198 -32.62 -10.73 -2.96
C ARG A 198 -31.20 -11.09 -3.29
N LEU A 199 -30.95 -11.48 -4.53
CA LEU A 199 -29.61 -11.80 -5.03
C LEU A 199 -29.04 -10.59 -5.74
N THR A 200 -27.87 -10.15 -5.32
CA THR A 200 -27.11 -9.04 -5.92
C THR A 200 -25.70 -9.50 -6.26
N LEU A 201 -25.20 -9.16 -7.45
CA LEU A 201 -23.82 -9.39 -7.85
C LEU A 201 -23.32 -8.16 -8.60
N THR A 202 -22.21 -7.61 -8.15
CA THR A 202 -21.40 -6.66 -8.90
C THR A 202 -20.05 -7.29 -9.13
N ALA A 203 -19.57 -7.31 -10.36
CA ALA A 203 -18.26 -7.85 -10.67
C ALA A 203 -17.56 -6.97 -11.71
N ASP A 204 -16.28 -6.71 -11.49
CA ASP A 204 -15.43 -5.87 -12.30
C ASP A 204 -14.10 -6.53 -12.60
N TRP A 205 -13.70 -6.46 -13.85
CA TRP A 205 -12.32 -6.68 -14.26
C TRP A 205 -11.68 -5.35 -14.62
N TYR A 206 -10.44 -5.11 -14.19
CA TYR A 206 -9.74 -3.88 -14.47
C TYR A 206 -8.27 -4.08 -14.80
N VAL A 207 -7.73 -3.14 -15.57
CA VAL A 207 -6.29 -2.95 -15.79
C VAL A 207 -5.96 -1.47 -15.60
N LYS A 208 -5.00 -1.20 -14.71
CA LYS A 208 -4.42 0.13 -14.46
C LYS A 208 -2.97 0.10 -14.92
N ASN A 209 -2.61 0.97 -15.86
CA ASN A 209 -1.24 1.20 -16.30
C ASN A 209 -0.82 2.60 -15.87
N THR A 210 0.09 2.68 -14.91
CA THR A 210 0.71 3.93 -14.48
C THR A 210 2.03 4.10 -15.20
N LYS A 211 2.23 5.22 -15.86
CA LYS A 211 3.46 5.60 -16.56
C LYS A 211 3.98 6.93 -16.05
N ASP A 212 5.25 7.20 -16.36
CA ASP A 212 5.90 8.45 -15.95
C ASP A 212 5.85 8.66 -14.43
N ILE A 213 6.06 7.58 -13.66
CA ILE A 213 5.97 7.57 -12.21
C ILE A 213 6.99 8.54 -11.63
N LEU A 214 6.56 9.34 -10.66
CA LEU A 214 7.37 10.34 -10.00
C LEU A 214 8.20 9.69 -8.90
N LEU A 215 9.48 9.44 -9.18
CA LEU A 215 10.42 8.74 -8.29
C LEU A 215 11.65 9.58 -7.99
N ASN A 216 12.20 9.41 -6.77
CA ASN A 216 13.55 9.84 -6.48
C ASN A 216 14.53 8.86 -7.15
N VAL A 217 15.36 9.37 -8.07
CA VAL A 217 16.33 8.55 -8.80
C VAL A 217 17.69 8.72 -8.15
N PRO A 218 18.29 7.64 -7.59
CA PRO A 218 19.60 7.71 -6.96
C PRO A 218 20.67 8.26 -7.90
N ILE A 219 21.47 9.17 -7.38
CA ILE A 219 22.61 9.75 -8.11
C ILE A 219 23.92 9.33 -7.44
N PRO A 220 25.04 9.22 -8.22
CA PRO A 220 26.32 8.85 -7.65
C PRO A 220 26.76 9.83 -6.55
N ILE A 221 27.34 9.31 -5.46
CA ILE A 221 27.88 10.11 -4.34
C ILE A 221 28.94 11.12 -4.82
N SER A 222 29.63 10.82 -5.93
CA SER A 222 30.62 11.73 -6.57
C SER A 222 30.02 13.07 -7.03
N THR A 223 28.68 13.20 -7.07
CA THR A 223 27.97 14.47 -7.36
C THR A 223 28.01 15.47 -6.20
N GLY A 224 28.64 15.13 -5.07
CA GLY A 224 28.85 16.03 -3.94
C GLY A 224 27.77 16.02 -2.88
N GLY A 225 26.94 14.98 -2.80
CA GLY A 225 25.93 14.80 -1.74
C GLY A 225 24.65 15.61 -1.95
N ALA A 226 24.32 15.94 -3.20
CA ALA A 226 22.99 16.44 -3.55
C ALA A 226 21.92 15.38 -3.29
N ASN A 227 20.70 15.80 -3.01
CA ASN A 227 19.56 14.89 -2.87
C ASN A 227 19.22 14.27 -4.24
N ASP A 228 18.71 13.06 -4.20
CA ASP A 228 18.21 12.37 -5.38
C ASP A 228 17.08 13.20 -6.06
N PRO A 229 17.24 13.55 -7.35
CA PRO A 229 16.24 14.33 -8.04
C PRO A 229 14.99 13.50 -8.32
N ILE A 230 13.81 14.13 -8.26
CA ILE A 230 12.57 13.52 -8.72
C ILE A 230 12.56 13.51 -10.25
N ARG A 231 12.33 12.34 -10.82
CA ARG A 231 12.20 12.13 -12.27
C ARG A 231 10.96 11.30 -12.60
N ASN A 232 10.45 11.48 -13.80
CA ASN A 232 9.42 10.61 -14.34
C ASN A 232 10.10 9.34 -14.87
N ALA A 233 9.93 8.24 -14.15
CA ALA A 233 10.59 6.99 -14.47
C ALA A 233 9.69 5.78 -14.19
N GLY A 234 9.78 4.79 -15.09
CA GLY A 234 9.12 3.51 -14.91
C GLY A 234 7.64 3.47 -15.28
N LYS A 235 7.18 2.23 -15.39
CA LYS A 235 5.77 1.86 -15.63
C LYS A 235 5.37 0.73 -14.72
N ILE A 236 4.17 0.84 -14.14
CA ILE A 236 3.58 -0.17 -13.27
C ILE A 236 2.22 -0.55 -13.81
N ARG A 237 1.93 -1.84 -13.78
CA ARG A 237 0.63 -2.40 -14.07
C ARG A 237 0.01 -3.01 -12.83
N ASN A 238 -1.25 -2.65 -12.58
CA ASN A 238 -2.12 -3.33 -11.65
C ASN A 238 -3.31 -3.88 -12.42
N GLN A 239 -3.59 -5.17 -12.31
CA GLN A 239 -4.74 -5.79 -12.95
C GLN A 239 -5.41 -6.75 -12.00
N GLY A 240 -6.72 -6.83 -12.08
CA GLY A 240 -7.44 -7.62 -11.12
C GLY A 240 -8.91 -7.81 -11.44
N PHE A 241 -9.54 -8.48 -10.52
CA PHE A 241 -10.96 -8.77 -10.54
C PHE A 241 -11.54 -8.47 -9.15
N GLU A 242 -12.65 -7.74 -9.13
CA GLU A 242 -13.38 -7.39 -7.90
C GLU A 242 -14.80 -7.89 -8.02
N PHE A 243 -15.36 -8.38 -6.93
CA PHE A 243 -16.77 -8.76 -6.93
C PHE A 243 -17.39 -8.57 -5.55
N ASN A 244 -18.70 -8.31 -5.56
CA ASN A 244 -19.56 -8.27 -4.38
C ASN A 244 -20.81 -9.11 -4.66
N LEU A 245 -20.94 -10.20 -3.92
CA LEU A 245 -22.09 -11.09 -3.96
C LEU A 245 -22.90 -10.89 -2.69
N GLY A 246 -24.18 -10.57 -2.82
CA GLY A 246 -25.09 -10.32 -1.69
C GLY A 246 -26.35 -11.14 -1.79
N TRP A 247 -26.85 -11.58 -0.64
CA TRP A 247 -28.18 -12.14 -0.47
C TRP A 247 -28.90 -11.43 0.66
N ASN A 248 -30.09 -10.92 0.39
CA ASN A 248 -30.95 -10.26 1.38
C ASN A 248 -32.35 -10.87 1.34
N GLU A 249 -32.88 -11.22 2.48
CA GLU A 249 -34.18 -11.85 2.60
C GLU A 249 -34.99 -11.26 3.76
N SER A 250 -36.24 -10.99 3.51
CA SER A 250 -37.24 -10.67 4.54
C SER A 250 -38.27 -11.77 4.57
N LEU A 251 -38.14 -12.72 5.50
CA LEU A 251 -39.02 -13.87 5.61
C LEU A 251 -40.42 -13.47 6.06
N ASN A 252 -40.51 -12.48 6.94
CA ASN A 252 -41.75 -11.90 7.42
C ASN A 252 -41.48 -10.48 7.99
N LYS A 253 -42.50 -9.87 8.63
CA LYS A 253 -42.37 -8.52 9.22
C LYS A 253 -41.37 -8.45 10.37
N ASP A 254 -41.09 -9.57 11.02
CA ASP A 254 -40.28 -9.65 12.22
C ASP A 254 -38.85 -10.12 11.95
N LEU A 255 -38.58 -10.82 10.83
CA LEU A 255 -37.32 -11.46 10.55
C LEU A 255 -36.80 -11.11 9.16
N SER A 256 -35.65 -10.43 9.13
CA SER A 256 -34.85 -10.20 7.93
C SER A 256 -33.38 -10.55 8.18
N TYR A 257 -32.69 -11.00 7.14
CA TYR A 257 -31.27 -11.25 7.18
C TYR A 257 -30.60 -10.90 5.86
N GLY A 258 -29.30 -10.61 5.94
CA GLY A 258 -28.46 -10.38 4.79
C GLY A 258 -27.08 -10.98 4.99
N VAL A 259 -26.50 -11.45 3.90
CA VAL A 259 -25.10 -11.91 3.83
C VAL A 259 -24.46 -11.33 2.60
N SER A 260 -23.25 -10.83 2.72
CA SER A 260 -22.44 -10.38 1.57
C SER A 260 -21.03 -10.93 1.63
N PHE A 261 -20.49 -11.23 0.44
CA PHE A 261 -19.12 -11.64 0.25
C PHE A 261 -18.46 -10.72 -0.78
N LEU A 262 -17.46 -9.97 -0.35
CA LEU A 262 -16.63 -9.14 -1.21
C LEU A 262 -15.28 -9.82 -1.42
N GLY A 263 -14.76 -9.76 -2.64
CA GLY A 263 -13.45 -10.29 -2.96
C GLY A 263 -12.75 -9.43 -4.00
N THR A 264 -11.46 -9.21 -3.80
CA THR A 264 -10.58 -8.50 -4.74
C THR A 264 -9.33 -9.32 -4.97
N TYR A 265 -9.08 -9.69 -6.21
CA TYR A 265 -7.81 -10.23 -6.66
C TYR A 265 -7.03 -9.13 -7.38
N ASN A 266 -5.78 -8.92 -7.00
CA ASN A 266 -4.91 -7.93 -7.65
C ASN A 266 -3.53 -8.51 -7.93
N LYS A 267 -3.02 -8.29 -9.15
CA LYS A 267 -1.63 -8.53 -9.56
C LYS A 267 -0.95 -7.18 -9.81
N ASN A 268 0.08 -6.87 -9.01
CA ASN A 268 0.98 -5.74 -9.23
C ASN A 268 2.20 -6.21 -10.00
N GLU A 269 2.67 -5.42 -10.97
CA GLU A 269 3.84 -5.72 -11.78
C GLU A 269 4.53 -4.43 -12.24
N VAL A 270 5.82 -4.33 -12.01
CA VAL A 270 6.67 -3.30 -12.59
C VAL A 270 6.96 -3.70 -14.04
N VAL A 271 6.44 -2.95 -15.00
CA VAL A 271 6.58 -3.26 -16.43
C VAL A 271 7.92 -2.77 -16.96
N GLU A 272 8.35 -1.58 -16.49
CA GLU A 272 9.56 -0.91 -16.96
C GLU A 272 10.12 -0.05 -15.82
N MET A 273 11.43 -0.06 -15.65
CA MET A 273 12.18 0.86 -14.82
C MET A 273 12.73 1.98 -15.69
N GLY A 274 12.91 3.18 -15.13
CA GLY A 274 13.56 4.28 -15.86
C GLY A 274 15.00 3.95 -16.23
N ALA A 275 15.49 4.53 -17.32
CA ALA A 275 16.79 4.18 -17.92
C ALA A 275 18.01 4.29 -16.98
N GLU A 276 17.92 5.05 -15.89
CA GLU A 276 18.99 5.27 -14.91
C GLU A 276 18.85 4.44 -13.63
N SER A 277 17.69 3.77 -13.41
CA SER A 277 17.43 2.97 -12.21
C SER A 277 17.06 1.54 -12.58
N GLN A 278 18.06 0.66 -12.53
CA GLN A 278 17.78 -0.77 -12.77
C GLN A 278 17.17 -1.47 -11.55
N VAL A 279 17.43 -0.97 -10.31
CA VAL A 279 16.97 -1.57 -9.06
C VAL A 279 16.66 -0.48 -8.04
N ILE A 280 15.48 -0.52 -7.43
CA ILE A 280 15.17 0.26 -6.22
C ILE A 280 15.10 -0.70 -5.04
N THR A 281 15.85 -0.41 -3.98
CA THR A 281 15.91 -1.24 -2.78
C THR A 281 15.10 -0.64 -1.65
N GLY A 282 14.61 -1.48 -0.74
CA GLY A 282 13.85 -1.09 0.45
C GLY A 282 13.96 -2.12 1.58
N GLY A 283 13.29 -1.87 2.70
CA GLY A 283 13.34 -2.75 3.87
C GLY A 283 14.75 -2.86 4.44
N THR A 284 15.34 -1.71 4.81
CA THR A 284 16.71 -1.65 5.35
C THR A 284 16.75 -2.16 6.78
N ILE A 285 17.62 -3.12 7.06
CA ILE A 285 17.93 -3.63 8.39
C ILE A 285 19.20 -2.97 8.91
N HIS A 286 19.46 -3.07 10.21
CA HIS A 286 20.72 -2.66 10.83
C HIS A 286 21.94 -3.11 10.02
N GLY A 287 22.85 -2.19 9.72
CA GLY A 287 24.01 -2.44 8.87
C GLY A 287 23.81 -2.14 7.38
N GLY A 288 22.62 -1.63 6.98
CA GLY A 288 22.39 -1.15 5.60
C GLY A 288 22.02 -2.25 4.61
N THR A 289 21.69 -3.46 5.08
CA THR A 289 21.25 -4.57 4.21
C THR A 289 19.80 -4.39 3.80
N TYR A 290 19.52 -4.56 2.52
CA TYR A 290 18.16 -4.47 1.97
C TYR A 290 17.54 -5.86 1.79
N THR A 291 16.23 -5.97 2.09
CA THR A 291 15.46 -7.23 1.95
C THR A 291 14.51 -7.21 0.76
N SER A 292 14.16 -6.04 0.27
CA SER A 292 13.27 -5.89 -0.87
C SER A 292 13.97 -5.22 -2.06
N ARG A 293 13.53 -5.61 -3.27
CA ARG A 293 13.95 -5.01 -4.54
C ARG A 293 12.73 -4.78 -5.43
N THR A 294 12.75 -3.67 -6.12
CA THR A 294 11.77 -3.34 -7.17
C THR A 294 12.48 -3.48 -8.51
N LEU A 295 12.03 -4.41 -9.33
CA LEU A 295 12.61 -4.79 -10.62
C LEU A 295 11.52 -4.98 -11.67
N ALA A 296 11.84 -4.74 -12.93
CA ALA A 296 10.95 -5.07 -14.04
C ALA A 296 10.59 -6.56 -14.08
N GLY A 297 9.33 -6.88 -14.32
CA GLY A 297 8.77 -8.24 -14.30
C GLY A 297 8.27 -8.72 -12.93
N TYR A 298 8.54 -7.97 -11.85
CA TYR A 298 8.19 -8.34 -10.49
C TYR A 298 7.29 -7.28 -9.83
N PRO A 299 6.62 -7.58 -8.71
CA PRO A 299 5.89 -6.60 -7.92
C PRO A 299 6.82 -5.55 -7.29
N ILE A 300 6.28 -4.35 -7.02
CA ILE A 300 6.99 -3.31 -6.24
C ILE A 300 7.36 -3.88 -4.87
N GLY A 301 8.58 -3.59 -4.39
CA GLY A 301 9.04 -3.97 -3.06
C GLY A 301 9.00 -5.48 -2.80
N GLY A 302 9.16 -6.30 -3.85
CA GLY A 302 9.24 -7.75 -3.70
C GLY A 302 10.43 -8.17 -2.85
N PHE A 303 10.27 -9.21 -2.03
CA PHE A 303 11.35 -9.74 -1.20
C PHE A 303 12.34 -10.57 -2.03
N TRP A 304 13.61 -10.23 -1.87
CA TRP A 304 14.74 -10.88 -2.55
C TRP A 304 15.73 -11.35 -1.51
N LEU A 305 15.73 -12.67 -1.27
CA LEU A 305 16.43 -13.28 -0.16
C LEU A 305 17.19 -14.52 -0.63
N ILE A 306 18.21 -14.90 0.13
CA ILE A 306 18.97 -16.13 -0.06
C ILE A 306 18.17 -17.29 0.51
N PRO A 307 17.81 -18.30 -0.29
CA PRO A 307 17.06 -19.44 0.19
C PRO A 307 17.88 -20.32 1.13
N THR A 308 17.19 -20.90 2.11
CA THR A 308 17.74 -21.91 3.02
C THR A 308 17.28 -23.31 2.63
N ASP A 309 18.05 -24.33 3.00
CA ASP A 309 17.77 -25.76 2.76
C ASP A 309 18.00 -26.60 4.02
N GLY A 310 17.43 -26.13 5.14
CA GLY A 310 17.58 -26.79 6.44
C GLY A 310 18.94 -26.58 7.09
N TYR A 311 19.35 -27.54 7.88
CA TYR A 311 20.63 -27.55 8.59
C TYR A 311 21.56 -28.62 8.03
N PHE A 312 22.86 -28.46 8.21
CA PHE A 312 23.79 -29.56 8.05
C PHE A 312 23.67 -30.50 9.27
N ASN A 313 23.34 -31.75 9.04
CA ASN A 313 23.14 -32.70 10.12
C ASN A 313 24.41 -33.49 10.46
N SER A 314 25.42 -33.49 9.59
CA SER A 314 26.68 -34.14 9.80
C SER A 314 27.83 -33.43 9.10
N THR A 315 29.07 -33.80 9.48
CA THR A 315 30.29 -33.32 8.84
C THR A 315 30.35 -33.76 7.37
N GLU A 316 29.84 -34.94 7.05
CA GLU A 316 29.79 -35.44 5.68
C GLU A 316 28.90 -34.59 4.80
N GLU A 317 27.77 -34.09 5.30
CA GLU A 317 26.91 -33.16 4.59
C GLU A 317 27.60 -31.81 4.31
N VAL A 318 28.36 -31.30 5.29
CA VAL A 318 29.17 -30.08 5.09
C VAL A 318 30.22 -30.31 4.01
N GLN A 319 30.93 -31.43 4.04
CA GLN A 319 31.95 -31.76 3.05
C GLN A 319 31.36 -32.01 1.66
N ALA A 320 30.15 -32.52 1.58
CA ALA A 320 29.46 -32.71 0.31
C ALA A 320 28.95 -31.39 -0.30
N HIS A 321 28.82 -30.33 0.50
CA HIS A 321 28.36 -28.99 0.04
C HIS A 321 29.52 -28.19 -0.57
N GLN A 322 29.96 -28.63 -1.76
CA GLN A 322 31.11 -28.11 -2.44
C GLN A 322 30.89 -27.95 -3.96
N LYS A 323 31.69 -27.10 -4.58
CA LYS A 323 31.81 -26.95 -6.02
C LYS A 323 33.26 -27.03 -6.43
N ASP A 324 33.57 -27.87 -7.43
CA ASP A 324 34.93 -28.06 -7.97
C ASP A 324 35.98 -28.34 -6.89
N GLY A 325 35.60 -29.05 -5.81
CA GLY A 325 36.47 -29.38 -4.69
C GLY A 325 36.63 -28.27 -3.63
N VAL A 326 35.92 -27.15 -3.75
CA VAL A 326 35.92 -26.04 -2.80
C VAL A 326 34.58 -26.00 -2.07
N LEU A 327 34.64 -25.91 -0.74
CA LEU A 327 33.43 -25.81 0.09
C LEU A 327 32.70 -24.48 -0.18
N ILE A 328 31.41 -24.55 -0.45
CA ILE A 328 30.53 -23.37 -0.67
C ILE A 328 30.37 -22.58 0.64
N GLN A 329 30.29 -23.27 1.77
CA GLN A 329 30.24 -22.69 3.12
C GLN A 329 31.41 -23.21 3.98
N PRO A 330 32.63 -22.66 3.80
CA PRO A 330 33.84 -23.24 4.42
C PRO A 330 33.87 -23.13 5.96
N SER A 331 33.07 -22.26 6.54
CA SER A 331 32.95 -22.08 8.01
C SER A 331 31.80 -22.86 8.62
N ALA A 332 31.05 -23.63 7.82
CA ALA A 332 29.91 -24.38 8.30
C ALA A 332 30.34 -25.62 9.11
N GLU A 333 29.54 -25.95 10.11
CA GLU A 333 29.63 -27.16 10.91
C GLU A 333 28.23 -27.77 11.08
N PRO A 334 28.08 -29.01 11.56
CA PRO A 334 26.79 -29.60 11.87
C PRO A 334 25.93 -28.69 12.77
N GLY A 335 24.68 -28.48 12.40
CA GLY A 335 23.75 -27.57 13.06
C GLY A 335 23.70 -26.16 12.46
N ASP A 336 24.59 -25.84 11.55
CA ASP A 336 24.54 -24.57 10.83
C ASP A 336 23.52 -24.63 9.68
N ILE A 337 22.99 -23.45 9.30
CA ILE A 337 22.07 -23.32 8.18
C ILE A 337 22.80 -23.59 6.87
N ARG A 338 22.22 -24.45 6.04
CA ARG A 338 22.63 -24.68 4.67
C ARG A 338 21.93 -23.67 3.76
N PHE A 339 22.69 -22.75 3.20
CA PHE A 339 22.21 -21.79 2.21
C PHE A 339 22.35 -22.36 0.79
N LYS A 340 21.46 -21.92 -0.12
CA LYS A 340 21.49 -22.37 -1.52
C LYS A 340 22.35 -21.44 -2.36
N ASP A 341 23.35 -21.98 -3.03
CA ASP A 341 24.08 -21.36 -4.14
C ASP A 341 23.16 -21.42 -5.38
N THR A 342 22.43 -20.35 -5.64
CA THR A 342 21.37 -20.31 -6.65
C THR A 342 21.88 -20.03 -8.05
N ASN A 343 22.99 -19.29 -8.16
CA ASN A 343 23.67 -18.99 -9.42
C ASN A 343 24.76 -20.03 -9.74
N ASN A 344 25.01 -20.94 -8.81
CA ASN A 344 26.01 -22.00 -8.91
C ASN A 344 27.44 -21.45 -9.19
N ASP A 345 27.83 -20.39 -8.50
CA ASP A 345 29.19 -19.82 -8.59
C ASP A 345 30.18 -20.40 -7.55
N GLY A 346 29.68 -21.14 -6.54
CA GLY A 346 30.44 -21.79 -5.49
C GLY A 346 30.62 -20.95 -4.23
N THR A 347 29.91 -19.84 -4.11
CA THR A 347 29.95 -18.95 -2.94
C THR A 347 28.54 -18.47 -2.56
N ILE A 348 28.27 -18.22 -1.27
CA ILE A 348 26.99 -17.66 -0.83
C ILE A 348 27.13 -16.15 -0.66
N ASN A 349 26.53 -15.41 -1.59
CA ASN A 349 26.64 -13.95 -1.66
C ASN A 349 25.31 -13.27 -2.11
N ASP A 350 25.36 -11.99 -2.47
CA ASP A 350 24.18 -11.19 -2.85
C ASP A 350 23.55 -11.62 -4.19
N GLU A 351 24.33 -12.34 -5.03
CA GLU A 351 23.87 -12.87 -6.32
C GLU A 351 22.98 -14.10 -6.17
N ASP A 352 23.00 -14.75 -4.98
CA ASP A 352 22.13 -15.88 -4.63
C ASP A 352 20.71 -15.47 -4.23
N ARG A 353 20.42 -14.18 -4.15
CA ARG A 353 19.08 -13.73 -3.79
C ARG A 353 18.10 -14.02 -4.91
N VAL A 354 17.01 -14.67 -4.56
CA VAL A 354 15.89 -14.94 -5.47
C VAL A 354 14.62 -14.24 -4.99
N TYR A 355 13.67 -14.10 -5.88
CA TYR A 355 12.35 -13.57 -5.54
C TYR A 355 11.57 -14.55 -4.66
N CYS A 356 11.25 -14.14 -3.42
CA CYS A 356 10.60 -14.99 -2.41
C CYS A 356 9.14 -14.59 -2.15
N GLY A 357 8.64 -13.54 -2.79
CA GLY A 357 7.25 -13.13 -2.66
C GLY A 357 7.06 -11.63 -2.51
N SER A 358 5.81 -11.20 -2.42
CA SER A 358 5.39 -9.80 -2.40
C SER A 358 4.76 -9.43 -1.05
N PRO A 359 4.96 -8.18 -0.56
CA PRO A 359 4.23 -7.66 0.59
C PRO A 359 2.75 -7.38 0.28
N PHE A 360 2.37 -7.29 -1.01
CA PHE A 360 1.00 -7.01 -1.40
C PHE A 360 0.16 -8.28 -1.42
N PRO A 361 -1.04 -8.27 -0.77
CA PRO A 361 -1.97 -9.38 -0.88
C PRO A 361 -2.36 -9.66 -2.33
N LYS A 362 -2.41 -10.94 -2.71
CA LYS A 362 -2.98 -11.37 -3.99
C LYS A 362 -4.50 -11.35 -3.95
N PHE A 363 -5.08 -11.72 -2.80
CA PHE A 363 -6.51 -11.73 -2.61
C PHE A 363 -6.88 -11.14 -1.26
N THR A 364 -7.82 -10.18 -1.28
CA THR A 364 -8.46 -9.61 -0.08
C THR A 364 -9.94 -9.90 -0.11
N TYR A 365 -10.53 -10.21 1.05
CA TYR A 365 -11.94 -10.55 1.12
C TYR A 365 -12.57 -10.10 2.41
N SER A 366 -13.90 -9.90 2.36
CA SER A 366 -14.72 -9.72 3.55
C SER A 366 -16.03 -10.48 3.44
N ILE A 367 -16.52 -10.95 4.58
CA ILE A 367 -17.80 -11.62 4.74
C ILE A 367 -18.58 -10.83 5.77
N ASN A 368 -19.76 -10.32 5.40
CA ASN A 368 -20.61 -9.58 6.32
C ASN A 368 -21.96 -10.26 6.42
N GLY A 369 -22.46 -10.36 7.64
CA GLY A 369 -23.78 -10.89 7.94
C GLY A 369 -24.56 -9.94 8.84
N ASN A 370 -25.86 -9.83 8.61
CA ASN A 370 -26.76 -9.10 9.47
C ASN A 370 -28.08 -9.86 9.62
N ILE A 371 -28.64 -9.81 10.81
CA ILE A 371 -29.96 -10.40 11.12
C ILE A 371 -30.74 -9.40 11.97
N THR A 372 -31.97 -9.16 11.61
CA THR A 372 -32.92 -8.40 12.44
C THR A 372 -34.08 -9.28 12.78
N TYR A 373 -34.32 -9.48 14.08
CA TYR A 373 -35.45 -10.22 14.59
C TYR A 373 -36.24 -9.35 15.59
N LYS A 374 -37.42 -8.88 15.18
CA LYS A 374 -38.20 -7.92 15.95
C LYS A 374 -37.39 -6.69 16.33
N ASN A 375 -37.12 -6.53 17.63
CA ASN A 375 -36.38 -5.40 18.17
C ASN A 375 -34.89 -5.68 18.34
N VAL A 376 -34.41 -6.90 18.04
CA VAL A 376 -32.99 -7.28 18.13
C VAL A 376 -32.35 -7.21 16.76
N ASP A 377 -31.21 -6.57 16.66
CA ASP A 377 -30.35 -6.60 15.48
C ASP A 377 -28.98 -7.16 15.82
N PHE A 378 -28.47 -7.97 14.90
CA PHE A 378 -27.15 -8.60 14.98
C PHE A 378 -26.40 -8.30 13.70
N SER A 379 -25.14 -7.90 13.81
CA SER A 379 -24.23 -7.78 12.67
C SER A 379 -22.87 -8.37 12.97
N ILE A 380 -22.28 -9.04 11.99
CA ILE A 380 -20.98 -9.66 12.06
C ILE A 380 -20.20 -9.38 10.77
N GLY A 381 -18.93 -9.03 10.90
CA GLY A 381 -18.04 -8.75 9.78
C GLY A 381 -16.69 -9.42 9.95
N PHE A 382 -16.32 -10.19 8.94
CA PHE A 382 -14.99 -10.81 8.84
C PHE A 382 -14.18 -10.15 7.73
N GLN A 383 -12.88 -10.13 7.90
CA GLN A 383 -11.92 -9.66 6.90
C GLN A 383 -10.74 -10.62 6.82
N GLY A 384 -10.21 -10.82 5.63
CA GLY A 384 -9.01 -11.59 5.45
C GLY A 384 -8.20 -11.16 4.24
N VAL A 385 -6.92 -11.50 4.26
CA VAL A 385 -6.01 -11.34 3.14
C VAL A 385 -5.20 -12.61 2.94
N THR A 386 -4.80 -12.88 1.69
CA THR A 386 -3.95 -14.02 1.38
C THR A 386 -2.92 -13.69 0.32
N GLY A 387 -1.81 -14.45 0.34
CA GLY A 387 -0.79 -14.42 -0.70
C GLY A 387 0.25 -13.31 -0.56
N ASN A 388 0.23 -12.55 0.54
CA ASN A 388 1.29 -11.62 0.90
C ASN A 388 2.31 -12.27 1.82
N LYS A 389 3.51 -11.69 1.84
CA LYS A 389 4.62 -12.05 2.72
C LYS A 389 4.96 -10.90 3.64
N ILE A 390 5.52 -11.23 4.80
CA ILE A 390 6.07 -10.29 5.78
C ILE A 390 7.49 -10.74 6.09
N TYR A 391 8.44 -9.80 6.03
CA TYR A 391 9.76 -10.01 6.57
C TYR A 391 9.77 -9.60 8.05
N ASN A 392 9.98 -10.59 8.93
CA ASN A 392 9.95 -10.43 10.37
C ASN A 392 11.35 -10.05 10.90
N ALA A 393 11.70 -8.76 10.82
CA ALA A 393 12.97 -8.26 11.36
C ALA A 393 13.01 -8.32 12.90
N THR A 394 11.86 -8.24 13.57
CA THR A 394 11.74 -8.44 15.02
C THR A 394 12.20 -9.85 15.41
N LYS A 395 11.83 -10.88 14.65
CA LYS A 395 12.31 -12.25 14.86
C LYS A 395 13.82 -12.37 14.64
N LEU A 396 14.36 -11.73 13.59
CA LEU A 396 15.81 -11.67 13.37
C LEU A 396 16.52 -11.10 14.60
N GLU A 397 16.10 -9.92 15.06
CA GLU A 397 16.70 -9.24 16.20
C GLU A 397 16.66 -10.07 17.50
N LEU A 398 15.56 -10.78 17.73
CA LEU A 398 15.33 -11.55 18.94
C LEU A 398 15.78 -13.01 18.87
N THR A 399 16.32 -13.48 17.74
CA THR A 399 16.91 -14.83 17.59
C THR A 399 18.39 -14.80 17.21
N ASP A 400 18.96 -13.63 16.94
CA ASP A 400 20.38 -13.42 16.64
C ASP A 400 21.21 -13.45 17.94
N VAL A 401 21.82 -14.58 18.23
CA VAL A 401 22.61 -14.79 19.46
C VAL A 401 23.91 -13.98 19.51
N THR A 402 24.33 -13.37 18.40
CA THR A 402 25.55 -12.53 18.35
C THR A 402 25.36 -11.17 19.01
N ARG A 403 24.11 -10.73 19.20
CA ARG A 403 23.79 -9.36 19.67
C ARG A 403 23.88 -9.17 21.19
N GLY A 404 23.90 -10.23 21.98
CA GLY A 404 23.98 -10.11 23.45
C GLY A 404 22.76 -9.46 24.10
N THR A 405 21.59 -9.57 23.48
CA THR A 405 20.31 -9.06 23.98
C THR A 405 19.47 -10.21 24.54
N ASN A 406 18.26 -9.91 25.03
CA ASN A 406 17.30 -10.96 25.39
C ASN A 406 16.75 -11.63 24.13
N TYR A 407 16.59 -12.95 24.19
CA TYR A 407 16.13 -13.77 23.07
C TYR A 407 14.70 -14.26 23.27
N LEU A 408 14.06 -14.63 22.16
CA LEU A 408 12.78 -15.36 22.21
C LEU A 408 12.97 -16.73 22.84
N ALA A 409 11.98 -17.20 23.59
CA ALA A 409 11.99 -18.54 24.18
C ALA A 409 12.13 -19.66 23.13
N SER A 410 11.67 -19.43 21.90
CA SER A 410 11.84 -20.34 20.76
C SER A 410 13.32 -20.60 20.41
N THR A 411 14.24 -19.70 20.77
CA THR A 411 15.69 -19.89 20.56
C THR A 411 16.23 -21.05 21.38
N LEU A 412 15.54 -21.46 22.46
CA LEU A 412 15.92 -22.65 23.27
C LEU A 412 15.69 -23.99 22.54
N ASP A 413 14.85 -24.00 21.51
CA ASP A 413 14.71 -25.13 20.59
C ASP A 413 15.74 -25.01 19.46
N TYR A 414 17.01 -25.25 19.82
CA TYR A 414 18.15 -25.18 18.91
C TYR A 414 18.64 -26.55 18.49
N TRP A 415 19.32 -26.61 17.39
CA TRP A 415 19.86 -27.82 16.80
C TRP A 415 20.94 -28.45 17.72
N THR A 416 20.79 -29.74 17.99
CA THR A 416 21.80 -30.63 18.56
C THR A 416 21.78 -31.96 17.81
N PRO A 417 22.79 -32.82 17.94
CA PRO A 417 22.76 -34.16 17.32
C PRO A 417 21.50 -34.97 17.67
N GLU A 418 20.92 -34.75 18.87
CA GLU A 418 19.71 -35.39 19.37
C GLU A 418 18.42 -34.65 18.93
N ASN A 419 18.52 -33.40 18.49
CA ASN A 419 17.41 -32.53 18.08
C ASN A 419 17.66 -31.89 16.69
N GLN A 420 17.73 -32.71 15.65
CA GLN A 420 18.05 -32.27 14.31
C GLN A 420 16.89 -31.52 13.60
N ASN A 421 15.66 -31.61 14.13
CA ASN A 421 14.49 -30.92 13.61
C ASN A 421 14.17 -29.61 14.37
N ALA A 422 15.14 -29.03 15.05
CA ALA A 422 14.98 -27.80 15.81
C ALA A 422 14.52 -26.61 14.98
N SER A 423 13.86 -25.65 15.61
CA SER A 423 13.43 -24.40 14.97
C SER A 423 14.56 -23.36 14.82
N SER A 424 15.67 -23.53 15.55
CA SER A 424 16.85 -22.67 15.53
C SER A 424 18.11 -23.46 15.19
N PRO A 425 19.09 -22.84 14.50
CA PRO A 425 20.38 -23.47 14.26
C PRO A 425 21.13 -23.69 15.56
N ARG A 426 22.27 -24.36 15.52
CA ARG A 426 23.16 -24.44 16.67
C ARG A 426 23.48 -23.06 17.23
N LEU A 427 23.55 -22.91 18.53
CA LEU A 427 23.85 -21.66 19.19
C LEU A 427 25.36 -21.43 19.26
N ILE A 428 25.86 -20.44 18.54
CA ILE A 428 27.27 -20.03 18.56
C ILE A 428 27.37 -18.51 18.50
N TRP A 429 28.05 -17.95 19.51
CA TRP A 429 28.18 -16.50 19.67
C TRP A 429 28.91 -15.79 18.51
N THR A 430 29.91 -16.44 17.93
CA THR A 430 30.73 -15.85 16.86
C THR A 430 30.12 -15.96 15.47
N ASP A 431 29.12 -16.83 15.31
CA ASP A 431 28.37 -17.11 14.07
C ASP A 431 29.21 -17.09 12.77
N PRO A 432 30.26 -17.94 12.67
CA PRO A 432 31.17 -17.92 11.53
C PRO A 432 30.50 -18.31 10.21
N ASN A 433 29.41 -19.08 10.25
CA ASN A 433 28.59 -19.45 9.10
C ASN A 433 27.56 -18.36 8.72
N ARG A 434 27.42 -17.31 9.54
CA ARG A 434 26.40 -16.28 9.38
C ARG A 434 24.96 -16.84 9.36
N ASN A 435 24.63 -17.70 10.32
CA ASN A 435 23.29 -18.26 10.49
C ASN A 435 22.22 -17.17 10.71
N ALA A 436 22.61 -16.05 11.33
CA ALA A 436 21.78 -14.87 11.57
C ALA A 436 21.81 -13.85 10.42
N ARG A 437 22.25 -14.27 9.20
CA ARG A 437 22.28 -13.30 8.08
C ARG A 437 20.87 -12.79 7.75
N SER A 438 20.77 -11.48 7.65
CA SER A 438 19.51 -10.78 7.40
C SER A 438 18.96 -10.98 5.98
N GLU A 439 19.81 -11.38 5.05
CA GLU A 439 19.43 -11.67 3.66
C GLU A 439 18.74 -13.02 3.47
N SER A 440 18.52 -13.78 4.56
CA SER A 440 17.95 -15.13 4.51
C SER A 440 16.42 -15.13 4.43
N ASP A 441 15.85 -16.09 3.72
CA ASP A 441 14.41 -16.34 3.67
C ASP A 441 13.83 -16.91 4.99
N ARG A 442 14.69 -17.25 5.96
CA ARG A 442 14.31 -17.74 7.29
C ARG A 442 13.34 -16.82 8.03
N TYR A 443 13.45 -15.52 7.78
CA TYR A 443 12.64 -14.50 8.45
C TYR A 443 11.42 -14.07 7.63
N LEU A 444 11.21 -14.70 6.46
CA LEU A 444 10.08 -14.40 5.59
C LEU A 444 8.89 -15.30 5.91
N GLU A 445 7.83 -14.70 6.41
CA GLU A 445 6.64 -15.41 6.86
C GLU A 445 5.41 -15.10 5.99
N SER A 446 4.35 -15.89 6.16
CA SER A 446 3.06 -15.58 5.53
C SER A 446 2.38 -14.44 6.27
N GLY A 447 1.97 -13.39 5.53
CA GLY A 447 1.14 -12.30 6.04
C GLY A 447 -0.36 -12.56 5.93
N SER A 448 -0.76 -13.79 5.55
CA SER A 448 -2.18 -14.14 5.42
C SER A 448 -2.87 -14.20 6.77
N TYR A 449 -4.08 -13.67 6.83
CA TYR A 449 -4.89 -13.73 8.05
C TYR A 449 -6.39 -13.76 7.76
N PHE A 450 -7.15 -14.18 8.78
CA PHE A 450 -8.59 -14.08 8.88
C PHE A 450 -8.97 -13.47 10.22
N ARG A 451 -9.78 -12.40 10.21
CA ARG A 451 -10.12 -11.61 11.40
C ARG A 451 -11.61 -11.42 11.54
N LEU A 452 -12.13 -11.60 12.77
CA LEU A 452 -13.44 -11.07 13.14
C LEU A 452 -13.28 -9.58 13.44
N ARG A 453 -13.65 -8.75 12.46
CA ARG A 453 -13.44 -7.30 12.50
C ARG A 453 -14.48 -6.58 13.34
N ASN A 454 -15.74 -6.98 13.19
CA ASN A 454 -16.85 -6.33 13.88
C ASN A 454 -17.91 -7.34 14.30
N LEU A 455 -18.38 -7.21 15.53
CA LEU A 455 -19.50 -7.95 16.08
C LEU A 455 -20.39 -6.99 16.86
N GLN A 456 -21.63 -6.81 16.45
CA GLN A 456 -22.56 -5.92 17.13
C GLN A 456 -23.88 -6.63 17.42
N VAL A 457 -24.41 -6.41 18.63
CA VAL A 457 -25.76 -6.80 19.03
C VAL A 457 -26.49 -5.56 19.53
N GLY A 458 -27.63 -5.26 18.97
CA GLY A 458 -28.44 -4.12 19.31
C GLY A 458 -29.86 -4.52 19.73
N TYR A 459 -30.44 -3.72 20.60
CA TYR A 459 -31.84 -3.83 20.99
C TYR A 459 -32.55 -2.47 20.90
N THR A 460 -33.58 -2.39 20.08
CA THR A 460 -34.41 -1.20 19.96
C THR A 460 -35.54 -1.27 21.01
N LEU A 461 -35.51 -0.31 21.94
CA LEU A 461 -36.48 -0.26 23.03
C LEU A 461 -37.87 0.06 22.49
N PRO A 462 -38.92 -0.62 22.98
CA PRO A 462 -40.30 -0.34 22.56
C PRO A 462 -40.70 1.10 22.86
N THR A 463 -41.22 1.82 21.87
CA THR A 463 -41.63 3.23 22.00
C THR A 463 -42.70 3.46 23.06
N VAL A 464 -43.53 2.44 23.32
CA VAL A 464 -44.56 2.46 24.38
C VAL A 464 -43.98 2.74 25.76
N TRP A 465 -42.72 2.41 26.05
CA TRP A 465 -42.09 2.67 27.33
C TRP A 465 -41.86 4.17 27.58
N PHE A 466 -41.81 4.96 26.53
CA PHE A 466 -41.50 6.39 26.60
C PHE A 466 -42.70 7.31 26.48
N HIS A 467 -43.92 6.76 26.42
CA HIS A 467 -45.18 7.54 26.38
C HIS A 467 -45.17 8.66 25.31
N GLY A 468 -44.50 8.42 24.18
CA GLY A 468 -44.40 9.38 23.08
C GLY A 468 -43.30 10.44 23.20
N PHE A 469 -42.56 10.49 24.32
CA PHE A 469 -41.49 11.44 24.53
C PHE A 469 -40.24 11.12 23.69
N VAL A 470 -39.96 9.83 23.44
CA VAL A 470 -38.83 9.35 22.64
C VAL A 470 -39.37 8.55 21.48
N GLN A 471 -39.06 8.96 20.27
CA GLN A 471 -39.53 8.28 19.06
C GLN A 471 -38.74 7.00 18.75
N LYS A 472 -37.46 6.94 19.14
CA LYS A 472 -36.60 5.75 18.96
C LYS A 472 -35.46 5.77 19.95
N ALA A 473 -35.29 4.70 20.70
CA ALA A 473 -34.12 4.47 21.54
C ALA A 473 -33.55 3.09 21.24
N ARG A 474 -32.23 2.99 21.07
CA ARG A 474 -31.54 1.73 20.81
C ARG A 474 -30.29 1.64 21.68
N VAL A 475 -30.11 0.49 22.33
CA VAL A 475 -28.89 0.15 23.09
C VAL A 475 -28.17 -0.94 22.30
N TYR A 476 -26.86 -0.84 22.23
CA TYR A 476 -26.06 -1.86 21.53
C TYR A 476 -24.72 -2.09 22.22
N VAL A 477 -24.17 -3.26 22.00
CA VAL A 477 -22.79 -3.63 22.34
C VAL A 477 -22.06 -3.91 21.04
N ASN A 478 -20.86 -3.34 20.90
CA ASN A 478 -20.00 -3.56 19.75
C ASN A 478 -18.63 -4.07 20.22
N ALA A 479 -18.09 -5.04 19.51
CA ALA A 479 -16.72 -5.53 19.68
C ALA A 479 -15.99 -5.48 18.34
N GLU A 480 -14.77 -4.95 18.36
CA GLU A 480 -13.94 -4.81 17.17
C GLU A 480 -12.66 -5.62 17.32
N ASN A 481 -12.20 -6.20 16.20
CA ASN A 481 -10.95 -6.97 16.11
C ASN A 481 -10.84 -8.09 17.19
N LEU A 482 -11.96 -8.76 17.47
CA LEU A 482 -12.08 -9.68 18.62
C LEU A 482 -11.08 -10.84 18.55
N PHE A 483 -10.78 -11.34 17.36
CA PHE A 483 -9.71 -12.30 17.15
C PHE A 483 -9.14 -12.23 15.73
N THR A 484 -7.88 -12.62 15.59
CA THR A 484 -7.18 -12.77 14.30
C THR A 484 -6.53 -14.15 14.26
N ILE A 485 -6.81 -14.90 13.20
CA ILE A 485 -6.15 -16.19 12.92
C ILE A 485 -5.09 -15.92 11.85
N SER A 486 -3.83 -16.18 12.17
CA SER A 486 -2.68 -16.02 11.29
C SER A 486 -1.59 -17.02 11.67
N SER A 487 -0.76 -17.40 10.71
CA SER A 487 0.48 -18.14 10.95
C SER A 487 1.69 -17.22 11.16
N TYR A 488 1.50 -15.91 11.10
CA TYR A 488 2.54 -14.93 11.36
C TYR A 488 2.95 -14.97 12.85
N SER A 489 4.26 -15.04 13.12
CA SER A 489 4.77 -15.18 14.48
C SER A 489 4.97 -13.86 15.23
N GLY A 490 4.86 -12.70 14.54
CA GLY A 490 4.93 -11.37 15.14
C GLY A 490 3.61 -10.93 15.78
N TYR A 491 3.57 -9.70 16.28
CA TYR A 491 2.42 -9.18 17.03
C TYR A 491 1.15 -9.01 16.16
N THR A 492 1.29 -8.58 14.91
CA THR A 492 0.17 -8.37 14.01
C THR A 492 0.59 -8.64 12.56
N PRO A 493 -0.25 -9.29 11.75
CA PRO A 493 0.00 -9.44 10.32
C PRO A 493 -0.31 -8.17 9.52
N ASP A 494 -0.83 -7.11 10.14
CA ASP A 494 -1.11 -5.80 9.53
C ASP A 494 0.14 -4.92 9.53
N VAL A 495 1.17 -5.35 8.82
CA VAL A 495 2.44 -4.62 8.71
C VAL A 495 2.33 -3.59 7.59
N ASN A 496 2.16 -2.32 7.97
CA ASN A 496 2.08 -1.21 7.04
C ASN A 496 3.29 -0.29 7.17
N SER A 497 3.85 0.14 6.04
CA SER A 497 4.83 1.19 5.95
C SER A 497 4.30 2.33 5.07
N SER A 498 4.68 3.57 5.37
CA SER A 498 4.44 4.73 4.50
C SER A 498 5.24 4.64 3.21
N ASP A 499 6.38 3.94 3.24
CA ASP A 499 7.22 3.68 2.08
C ASP A 499 6.75 2.39 1.38
N VAL A 500 6.35 2.53 0.12
CA VAL A 500 5.87 1.42 -0.72
C VAL A 500 6.95 0.37 -1.01
N TYR A 501 8.23 0.75 -0.97
CA TYR A 501 9.37 -0.13 -1.21
C TYR A 501 9.76 -0.95 0.02
N SER A 502 9.36 -0.50 1.21
CA SER A 502 9.61 -1.15 2.51
C SER A 502 8.34 -1.75 3.13
N ARG A 503 7.29 -1.95 2.32
CA ARG A 503 6.04 -2.54 2.81
C ARG A 503 6.24 -3.99 3.23
N GLY A 504 5.51 -4.44 4.27
CA GLY A 504 5.62 -5.81 4.79
C GLY A 504 6.91 -6.08 5.57
N PHE A 505 7.63 -5.05 5.96
CA PHE A 505 8.82 -5.13 6.81
C PHE A 505 8.43 -4.82 8.26
N ASP A 506 8.51 -5.83 9.15
CA ASP A 506 8.17 -5.69 10.57
C ASP A 506 9.43 -5.55 11.41
N GLU A 507 9.70 -4.33 11.86
CA GLU A 507 10.75 -4.01 12.82
C GLU A 507 10.11 -3.39 14.06
N PHE A 508 9.77 -4.23 15.05
CA PHE A 508 9.14 -3.84 16.31
C PHE A 508 7.83 -3.03 16.16
N ILE A 509 7.01 -3.42 15.18
CA ILE A 509 5.70 -2.79 14.99
C ILE A 509 4.78 -3.13 16.16
N TYR A 510 4.20 -2.09 16.76
CA TYR A 510 3.23 -2.25 17.83
C TYR A 510 1.99 -3.01 17.36
N PRO A 511 1.43 -3.88 18.22
CA PRO A 511 0.19 -4.57 17.89
C PRO A 511 -0.93 -3.56 17.63
N SER A 512 -1.73 -3.81 16.57
CA SER A 512 -2.97 -3.07 16.34
C SER A 512 -3.98 -3.46 17.43
N ASN A 513 -4.49 -2.46 18.16
CA ASN A 513 -5.58 -2.65 19.13
C ASN A 513 -6.89 -3.04 18.45
#